data_a880466e57d31e80ebfd965cf881be4e
#
_entry.id   a880466e57d31e80ebfd965cf881be4e
#
_cell.length_a   1.000
_cell.length_b   1.000
_cell.length_c   1.000
_cell.angle_alpha   90.00
_cell.angle_beta   90.00
_cell.angle_gamma   90.00
#
_symmetry.space_group_name_H-M   'P 1'
#
loop_
_entity.id
_entity.type
_entity.pdbx_description
1 polymer ?
#
loop_
_entity_poly.entity_id
_entity_poly.type
_entity_poly.pdbx_seq_one_letter_code
_entity_poly.pdbx_strand_id
1 'polypeptide(L)'
;DRQYDEAGRLKQLRLHSPDGGMTYRQTLDYRYNVRGWLLGVNDAHLAYDTTGDYFGFNLLYDESNAALGNAPRFDGTPSAMRWSANLGQSSEQERAWRFSYDPMVRLRDAEFRSLRGTWNSGNANRETAGAFDQNGNIRTLKRYDGAGTVTDDLQFDFFGNRVRSVTESGDRTRGFVQPSVPASTPYGYDSNGNLISDTDRGITSVLYDPFGQVAEVTMTG
;
A
#
# COMPACT_ATOMS: atom_id res chain seq x y z
N ASP A 1 16.26 -22.16 6.17
CA ASP A 1 15.43 -23.38 6.09
C ASP A 1 13.98 -22.99 5.78
N ARG A 2 13.29 -23.87 5.06
CA ARG A 2 11.89 -23.69 4.67
C ARG A 2 11.10 -24.94 5.01
N GLN A 3 9.93 -24.72 5.60
CA GLN A 3 8.98 -25.80 5.87
C GLN A 3 7.65 -25.48 5.17
N TYR A 4 7.00 -26.52 4.68
CA TYR A 4 5.75 -26.42 3.95
C TYR A 4 4.65 -27.19 4.69
N ASP A 5 3.40 -26.76 4.53
CA ASP A 5 2.25 -27.49 5.03
C ASP A 5 1.88 -28.66 4.09
N GLU A 6 0.87 -29.45 4.45
CA GLU A 6 0.41 -30.60 3.66
C GLU A 6 -0.16 -30.20 2.28
N ALA A 7 -0.55 -28.93 2.11
CA ALA A 7 -1.00 -28.39 0.83
C ALA A 7 0.15 -27.78 -0.02
N GLY A 8 1.41 -27.91 0.44
CA GLY A 8 2.59 -27.40 -0.25
C GLY A 8 2.80 -25.87 -0.09
N ARG A 9 2.10 -25.22 0.82
CA ARG A 9 2.26 -23.78 1.09
C ARG A 9 3.37 -23.57 2.11
N LEU A 10 4.14 -22.47 1.96
CA LEU A 10 5.19 -22.11 2.91
C LEU A 10 4.59 -21.89 4.31
N LYS A 11 4.91 -22.77 5.24
CA LYS A 11 4.45 -22.72 6.63
C LYS A 11 5.41 -21.95 7.52
N GLN A 12 6.71 -22.15 7.31
CA GLN A 12 7.75 -21.53 8.11
C GLN A 12 9.00 -21.23 7.28
N LEU A 13 9.58 -20.05 7.51
CA LEU A 13 10.87 -19.64 6.97
C LEU A 13 11.82 -19.28 8.11
N ARG A 14 12.95 -19.99 8.22
CA ARG A 14 13.97 -19.75 9.25
C ARG A 14 15.17 -19.07 8.61
N LEU A 15 15.62 -17.96 9.22
CA LEU A 15 16.66 -17.08 8.72
C LEU A 15 17.83 -16.98 9.69
N HIS A 16 19.05 -16.79 9.14
CA HIS A 16 20.27 -16.52 9.87
C HIS A 16 20.63 -17.56 10.95
N SER A 17 21.01 -18.76 10.51
CA SER A 17 21.60 -19.76 11.39
C SER A 17 23.10 -19.44 11.61
N PRO A 18 23.54 -19.19 12.86
CA PRO A 18 24.95 -18.99 13.16
C PRO A 18 25.72 -20.30 13.37
N ASP A 19 25.04 -21.43 13.44
CA ASP A 19 25.56 -22.73 13.92
C ASP A 19 25.22 -23.90 12.98
N GLY A 20 25.11 -23.61 11.68
CA GLY A 20 24.88 -24.64 10.67
C GLY A 20 23.46 -25.23 10.68
N GLY A 21 22.47 -24.52 11.19
CA GLY A 21 21.05 -24.91 11.17
C GLY A 21 20.52 -25.47 12.48
N MET A 22 21.30 -25.41 13.58
CA MET A 22 20.84 -25.83 14.89
C MET A 22 19.95 -24.77 15.55
N THR A 23 20.30 -23.48 15.41
CA THR A 23 19.50 -22.36 15.85
C THR A 23 19.27 -21.35 14.74
N TYR A 24 18.24 -20.50 14.88
CA TYR A 24 17.91 -19.46 13.92
C TYR A 24 17.62 -18.16 14.67
N ARG A 25 18.08 -17.04 14.11
CA ARG A 25 17.88 -15.72 14.72
C ARG A 25 16.48 -15.17 14.47
N GLN A 26 15.82 -15.64 13.42
CA GLN A 26 14.48 -15.22 13.05
C GLN A 26 13.74 -16.39 12.45
N THR A 27 12.50 -16.56 12.87
CA THR A 27 11.54 -17.48 12.28
C THR A 27 10.32 -16.69 11.80
N LEU A 28 9.86 -16.95 10.59
CA LEU A 28 8.65 -16.37 10.02
C LEU A 28 7.62 -17.50 9.89
N ASP A 29 6.53 -17.41 10.63
CA ASP A 29 5.45 -18.38 10.66
C ASP A 29 4.26 -17.88 9.85
N TYR A 30 3.93 -18.60 8.76
CA TYR A 30 2.87 -18.25 7.81
C TYR A 30 1.59 -18.99 8.17
N ARG A 31 0.47 -18.28 8.18
CA ARG A 31 -0.85 -18.84 8.44
C ARG A 31 -1.79 -18.57 7.27
N TYR A 32 -2.60 -19.57 6.94
CA TYR A 32 -3.56 -19.52 5.83
C TYR A 32 -4.94 -20.00 6.29
N ASN A 33 -5.98 -19.49 5.68
CA ASN A 33 -7.32 -20.03 5.85
C ASN A 33 -7.54 -21.28 4.94
N VAL A 34 -8.72 -21.88 5.08
CA VAL A 34 -9.11 -23.07 4.29
C VAL A 34 -9.19 -22.81 2.79
N ARG A 35 -9.31 -21.54 2.36
CA ARG A 35 -9.31 -21.12 0.95
C ARG A 35 -7.91 -20.85 0.42
N GLY A 36 -6.88 -20.98 1.25
CA GLY A 36 -5.49 -20.70 0.89
C GLY A 36 -5.10 -19.23 0.95
N TRP A 37 -5.97 -18.33 1.48
CA TRP A 37 -5.62 -16.94 1.66
C TRP A 37 -4.69 -16.77 2.85
N LEU A 38 -3.65 -15.96 2.70
CA LEU A 38 -2.72 -15.66 3.77
C LEU A 38 -3.45 -14.89 4.87
N LEU A 39 -3.44 -15.43 6.10
CA LEU A 39 -3.99 -14.76 7.28
C LEU A 39 -2.95 -13.90 8.00
N GLY A 40 -1.67 -14.19 7.85
CA GLY A 40 -0.61 -13.41 8.45
C GLY A 40 0.74 -14.11 8.45
N VAL A 41 1.73 -13.33 8.84
CA VAL A 41 3.09 -13.80 9.13
C VAL A 41 3.40 -13.39 10.55
N ASN A 42 3.85 -14.33 11.39
CA ASN A 42 3.96 -14.17 12.84
C ASN A 42 2.62 -13.68 13.43
N ASP A 43 2.61 -12.84 14.45
CA ASP A 43 1.40 -12.22 14.96
C ASP A 43 1.58 -10.70 15.06
N ALA A 44 0.52 -9.94 14.77
CA ALA A 44 0.51 -8.50 14.94
C ALA A 44 0.65 -8.09 16.43
N HIS A 45 0.37 -9.00 17.35
CA HIS A 45 0.54 -8.83 18.79
C HIS A 45 1.90 -9.34 19.29
N LEU A 46 2.99 -8.72 18.83
CA LEU A 46 4.36 -9.12 19.22
C LEU A 46 4.61 -9.08 20.72
N ALA A 47 3.85 -8.29 21.49
CA ALA A 47 3.95 -8.23 22.95
C ALA A 47 3.62 -9.56 23.65
N TYR A 48 2.90 -10.46 22.98
CA TYR A 48 2.55 -11.80 23.47
C TYR A 48 3.41 -12.90 22.85
N ASP A 49 4.32 -12.53 21.95
CA ASP A 49 5.19 -13.46 21.27
C ASP A 49 6.45 -13.70 22.12
N THR A 50 6.59 -14.92 22.62
CA THR A 50 7.76 -15.37 23.36
C THR A 50 8.95 -15.72 22.45
N THR A 51 8.78 -15.68 21.12
CA THR A 51 9.79 -16.08 20.13
C THR A 51 10.76 -14.96 19.75
N GLY A 52 10.47 -13.71 20.16
CA GLY A 52 11.32 -12.56 19.89
C GLY A 52 11.26 -12.05 18.45
N ASP A 53 10.11 -12.15 17.83
CA ASP A 53 9.89 -11.69 16.47
C ASP A 53 10.05 -10.17 16.34
N TYR A 54 10.70 -9.74 15.26
CA TYR A 54 10.89 -8.32 14.97
C TYR A 54 9.70 -7.69 14.25
N PHE A 55 8.90 -8.49 13.57
CA PHE A 55 7.74 -8.03 12.81
C PHE A 55 6.69 -9.12 12.70
N GLY A 56 5.43 -8.72 12.79
CA GLY A 56 4.30 -9.59 12.53
C GLY A 56 3.11 -8.82 11.97
N PHE A 57 2.30 -9.49 11.15
CA PHE A 57 1.06 -8.91 10.64
C PHE A 57 -0.06 -9.95 10.51
N ASN A 58 -1.29 -9.45 10.56
CA ASN A 58 -2.51 -10.20 10.31
C ASN A 58 -3.35 -9.52 9.24
N LEU A 59 -3.93 -10.31 8.33
CA LEU A 59 -4.95 -9.90 7.37
C LEU A 59 -6.31 -10.40 7.84
N LEU A 60 -7.26 -9.50 8.02
CA LEU A 60 -8.62 -9.80 8.40
C LEU A 60 -9.50 -9.81 7.15
N TYR A 61 -10.24 -10.88 6.96
CA TYR A 61 -11.19 -11.04 5.84
C TYR A 61 -12.62 -11.07 6.38
N ASP A 62 -13.08 -12.22 6.82
CA ASP A 62 -14.42 -12.52 7.31
C ASP A 62 -14.57 -12.33 8.83
N GLU A 63 -13.51 -11.93 9.49
CA GLU A 63 -13.50 -11.56 10.90
C GLU A 63 -13.80 -10.07 11.08
N SER A 64 -14.65 -9.74 12.06
CA SER A 64 -14.85 -8.38 12.52
C SER A 64 -14.04 -8.10 13.78
N ASN A 65 -13.41 -6.94 13.83
CA ASN A 65 -12.85 -6.37 15.05
C ASN A 65 -13.63 -5.09 15.38
N ALA A 66 -14.49 -5.17 16.39
CA ALA A 66 -15.38 -4.07 16.75
C ALA A 66 -14.64 -2.77 17.10
N ALA A 67 -13.46 -2.89 17.74
CA ALA A 67 -12.65 -1.73 18.10
C ALA A 67 -11.97 -1.09 16.87
N LEU A 68 -11.62 -1.89 15.87
CA LEU A 68 -11.08 -1.41 14.60
C LEU A 68 -12.20 -0.95 13.65
N GLY A 69 -13.40 -1.53 13.77
CA GLY A 69 -14.57 -1.17 12.97
C GLY A 69 -14.50 -1.61 11.51
N ASN A 70 -13.76 -2.69 11.24
CA ASN A 70 -13.71 -3.28 9.90
C ASN A 70 -15.00 -4.09 9.60
N ALA A 71 -15.44 -4.09 8.35
CA ALA A 71 -16.57 -4.88 7.90
C ALA A 71 -16.09 -6.21 7.28
N PRO A 72 -16.57 -7.38 7.73
CA PRO A 72 -16.19 -8.68 7.18
C PRO A 72 -16.38 -8.76 5.66
N ARG A 73 -15.45 -9.46 4.98
CA ARG A 73 -15.48 -9.69 3.54
C ARG A 73 -15.23 -11.17 3.21
N PHE A 74 -15.94 -11.66 2.20
CA PHE A 74 -15.94 -13.08 1.83
C PHE A 74 -15.48 -13.32 0.40
N ASP A 75 -15.03 -12.24 -0.28
CA ASP A 75 -14.62 -12.22 -1.69
C ASP A 75 -13.11 -12.36 -1.90
N GLY A 76 -12.34 -12.53 -0.83
CA GLY A 76 -10.89 -12.67 -0.89
C GLY A 76 -10.12 -11.37 -0.76
N THR A 77 -10.81 -10.23 -0.59
CA THR A 77 -10.16 -8.97 -0.25
C THR A 77 -10.10 -8.78 1.26
N PRO A 78 -8.97 -8.36 1.84
CA PRO A 78 -8.88 -8.09 3.27
C PRO A 78 -9.72 -6.87 3.64
N SER A 79 -10.45 -6.97 4.76
CA SER A 79 -11.19 -5.84 5.35
C SER A 79 -10.29 -4.95 6.20
N ALA A 80 -9.18 -5.52 6.70
CA ALA A 80 -8.15 -4.80 7.45
C ALA A 80 -6.82 -5.57 7.43
N MET A 81 -5.75 -4.84 7.71
CA MET A 81 -4.42 -5.37 8.03
C MET A 81 -3.99 -4.80 9.37
N ARG A 82 -3.48 -5.64 10.26
CA ARG A 82 -2.87 -5.23 11.53
C ARG A 82 -1.40 -5.62 11.52
N TRP A 83 -0.53 -4.83 12.12
CA TRP A 83 0.89 -5.17 12.24
C TRP A 83 1.56 -4.48 13.42
N SER A 84 2.67 -5.06 13.86
CA SER A 84 3.61 -4.46 14.80
C SER A 84 5.04 -4.73 14.35
N ALA A 85 5.95 -3.87 14.79
CA ALA A 85 7.38 -4.05 14.61
C ALA A 85 8.10 -3.81 15.95
N ASN A 86 8.90 -4.77 16.37
CA ASN A 86 9.75 -4.65 17.54
C ASN A 86 11.06 -3.94 17.15
N LEU A 87 11.13 -2.65 17.44
CA LEU A 87 12.31 -1.82 17.17
C LEU A 87 13.15 -1.58 18.43
N GLY A 88 12.97 -2.42 19.47
CA GLY A 88 13.66 -2.29 20.75
C GLY A 88 13.18 -1.11 21.62
N GLN A 89 12.02 -0.54 21.32
CA GLN A 89 11.40 0.53 22.10
C GLN A 89 10.28 -0.04 22.98
N SER A 90 10.19 0.43 24.21
CA SER A 90 9.31 -0.11 25.26
C SER A 90 7.81 0.16 25.06
N SER A 91 7.40 0.71 23.94
CA SER A 91 5.99 0.93 23.60
C SER A 91 5.72 0.51 22.16
N GLU A 92 5.73 -0.80 21.94
CA GLU A 92 5.24 -1.36 20.68
C GLU A 92 3.78 -0.97 20.50
N GLN A 93 3.53 -0.28 19.40
CA GLN A 93 2.18 0.13 19.04
C GLN A 93 1.74 -0.71 17.85
N GLU A 94 0.71 -1.47 18.07
CA GLU A 94 0.02 -2.11 16.97
C GLU A 94 -0.58 -1.02 16.07
N ARG A 95 -0.44 -1.22 14.77
CA ARG A 95 -0.96 -0.37 13.71
C ARG A 95 -1.92 -1.16 12.86
N ALA A 96 -2.82 -0.47 12.18
CA ALA A 96 -3.73 -1.10 11.25
C ALA A 96 -4.04 -0.21 10.05
N TRP A 97 -4.36 -0.86 8.95
CA TRP A 97 -5.14 -0.29 7.86
C TRP A 97 -6.53 -0.92 7.89
N ARG A 98 -7.56 -0.08 7.87
CA ARG A 98 -8.93 -0.49 7.61
C ARG A 98 -9.26 -0.15 6.17
N PHE A 99 -9.78 -1.12 5.43
CA PHE A 99 -10.08 -0.98 4.02
C PHE A 99 -11.59 -0.92 3.76
N SER A 100 -11.99 -0.09 2.80
CA SER A 100 -13.32 -0.16 2.22
C SER A 100 -13.26 -0.18 0.70
N TYR A 101 -14.26 -0.82 0.08
CA TYR A 101 -14.29 -1.09 -1.34
C TYR A 101 -15.62 -0.65 -1.93
N ASP A 102 -15.65 -0.38 -3.22
CA ASP A 102 -16.88 -0.18 -3.95
C ASP A 102 -17.54 -1.54 -4.35
N PRO A 103 -18.76 -1.51 -4.93
CA PRO A 103 -19.43 -2.74 -5.38
C PRO A 103 -18.66 -3.55 -6.45
N MET A 104 -17.70 -2.95 -7.14
CA MET A 104 -16.82 -3.61 -8.09
C MET A 104 -15.51 -4.11 -7.46
N VAL A 105 -15.43 -4.12 -6.13
CA VAL A 105 -14.28 -4.60 -5.35
C VAL A 105 -13.01 -3.75 -5.57
N ARG A 106 -13.17 -2.47 -5.94
CA ARG A 106 -12.05 -1.53 -6.04
C ARG A 106 -11.84 -0.82 -4.71
N LEU A 107 -10.58 -0.69 -4.27
CA LEU A 107 -10.25 -0.03 -3.02
C LEU A 107 -10.68 1.46 -3.08
N ARG A 108 -11.54 1.87 -2.15
CA ARG A 108 -12.06 3.23 -2.02
C ARG A 108 -11.40 4.00 -0.91
N ASP A 109 -11.05 3.32 0.18
CA ASP A 109 -10.56 3.97 1.38
C ASP A 109 -9.61 3.04 2.13
N ALA A 110 -8.44 3.56 2.46
CA ALA A 110 -7.49 2.96 3.37
C ALA A 110 -7.29 3.93 4.55
N GLU A 111 -7.89 3.59 5.69
CA GLU A 111 -7.82 4.38 6.91
C GLU A 111 -6.76 3.81 7.84
N PHE A 112 -5.72 4.60 8.09
CA PHE A 112 -4.68 4.24 9.05
C PHE A 112 -5.17 4.37 10.49
N ARG A 113 -4.79 3.41 11.32
CA ARG A 113 -5.07 3.37 12.74
C ARG A 113 -3.85 2.97 13.54
N SER A 114 -3.69 3.52 14.75
CA SER A 114 -2.69 3.11 15.72
C SER A 114 -3.32 2.85 17.06
N LEU A 115 -2.84 1.83 17.76
CA LEU A 115 -3.33 1.42 19.07
C LEU A 115 -2.48 2.06 20.16
N ARG A 116 -3.09 2.97 20.95
CA ARG A 116 -2.52 3.55 22.17
C ARG A 116 -3.54 3.42 23.29
N GLY A 117 -3.69 2.19 23.82
CA GLY A 117 -4.80 1.85 24.69
C GLY A 117 -6.10 1.60 23.92
N THR A 118 -6.50 2.54 23.07
CA THR A 118 -7.61 2.37 22.11
C THR A 118 -7.15 2.71 20.70
N TRP A 119 -7.83 2.13 19.68
CA TRP A 119 -7.59 2.48 18.28
C TRP A 119 -7.98 3.94 18.04
N ASN A 120 -7.05 4.75 17.54
CA ASN A 120 -7.36 6.09 17.09
C ASN A 120 -8.25 6.05 15.84
N SER A 121 -8.88 7.19 15.55
CA SER A 121 -9.61 7.44 14.31
C SER A 121 -9.21 8.81 13.77
N GLY A 122 -9.41 9.05 12.48
CA GLY A 122 -9.10 10.33 11.86
C GLY A 122 -8.48 10.16 10.48
N ASN A 123 -7.89 11.25 9.99
CA ASN A 123 -7.34 11.28 8.65
C ASN A 123 -5.81 11.06 8.60
N ALA A 124 -5.14 10.85 9.74
CA ALA A 124 -3.69 10.61 9.75
C ALA A 124 -3.32 9.45 8.82
N ASN A 125 -2.44 9.71 7.85
CA ASN A 125 -1.99 8.78 6.81
C ASN A 125 -3.12 8.12 5.99
N ARG A 126 -4.33 8.67 5.95
CA ARG A 126 -5.47 8.11 5.20
C ARG A 126 -5.31 8.33 3.70
N GLU A 127 -5.77 7.36 2.91
CA GLU A 127 -5.84 7.46 1.45
C GLU A 127 -7.25 7.12 0.96
N THR A 128 -7.80 7.95 0.05
CA THR A 128 -9.14 7.73 -0.51
C THR A 128 -9.15 7.89 -2.02
N ALA A 129 -9.68 6.89 -2.74
CA ALA A 129 -10.04 6.98 -4.14
C ALA A 129 -11.52 7.34 -4.26
N GLY A 130 -11.82 8.62 -4.51
CA GLY A 130 -13.19 9.14 -4.45
C GLY A 130 -14.07 8.70 -5.60
N ALA A 131 -13.55 8.64 -6.82
CA ALA A 131 -14.29 8.27 -8.02
C ALA A 131 -13.46 7.43 -8.98
N PHE A 132 -14.14 6.62 -9.77
CA PHE A 132 -13.57 5.84 -10.87
C PHE A 132 -14.37 6.10 -12.15
N ASP A 133 -13.73 6.00 -13.31
CA ASP A 133 -14.44 5.98 -14.59
C ASP A 133 -14.92 4.55 -14.95
N GLN A 134 -15.54 4.43 -16.12
CA GLN A 134 -16.07 3.14 -16.60
C GLN A 134 -14.98 2.11 -16.91
N ASN A 135 -13.74 2.56 -17.19
CA ASN A 135 -12.60 1.70 -17.42
C ASN A 135 -11.90 1.27 -16.12
N GLY A 136 -12.33 1.81 -14.96
CA GLY A 136 -11.72 1.57 -13.67
C GLY A 136 -10.55 2.51 -13.33
N ASN A 137 -10.29 3.54 -14.13
CA ASN A 137 -9.27 4.53 -13.82
C ASN A 137 -9.70 5.39 -12.63
N ILE A 138 -8.78 5.66 -11.71
CA ILE A 138 -9.03 6.54 -10.55
C ILE A 138 -9.17 7.99 -11.04
N ARG A 139 -10.34 8.59 -10.82
CA ARG A 139 -10.62 9.98 -11.19
C ARG A 139 -10.24 10.98 -10.13
N THR A 140 -10.31 10.57 -8.85
CA THR A 140 -9.92 11.42 -7.72
C THR A 140 -9.20 10.61 -6.68
N LEU A 141 -8.10 11.15 -6.14
CA LEU A 141 -7.31 10.55 -5.08
C LEU A 141 -6.96 11.61 -4.05
N LYS A 142 -7.22 11.34 -2.78
CA LYS A 142 -6.83 12.20 -1.69
C LYS A 142 -5.93 11.44 -0.71
N ARG A 143 -4.82 12.06 -0.31
CA ARG A 143 -3.88 11.54 0.67
C ARG A 143 -3.67 12.54 1.79
N TYR A 144 -3.45 12.02 2.98
CA TYR A 144 -3.22 12.81 4.18
C TYR A 144 -1.88 12.44 4.81
N ASP A 145 -1.22 13.42 5.42
CA ASP A 145 0.01 13.18 6.18
C ASP A 145 -0.28 12.58 7.57
N GLY A 146 0.80 12.33 8.35
CA GLY A 146 0.70 11.78 9.70
C GLY A 146 -0.03 12.66 10.70
N ALA A 147 -0.23 13.95 10.40
CA ALA A 147 -1.02 14.89 11.20
C ALA A 147 -2.49 14.94 10.75
N GLY A 148 -2.85 14.28 9.64
CA GLY A 148 -4.19 14.31 9.07
C GLY A 148 -4.45 15.55 8.21
N THR A 149 -3.40 16.25 7.79
CA THR A 149 -3.48 17.36 6.84
C THR A 149 -3.46 16.81 5.41
N VAL A 150 -4.25 17.39 4.52
CA VAL A 150 -4.26 17.00 3.10
C VAL A 150 -2.90 17.28 2.48
N THR A 151 -2.26 16.25 1.98
CA THR A 151 -1.02 16.34 1.18
C THR A 151 -1.34 16.41 -0.30
N ASP A 152 -2.24 15.52 -0.75
CA ASP A 152 -2.68 15.47 -2.14
C ASP A 152 -4.21 15.49 -2.22
N ASP A 153 -4.73 16.28 -3.14
CA ASP A 153 -6.14 16.30 -3.55
C ASP A 153 -6.19 16.30 -5.08
N LEU A 154 -5.97 15.11 -5.66
CA LEU A 154 -5.73 14.91 -7.08
C LEU A 154 -7.03 14.66 -7.83
N GLN A 155 -7.18 15.34 -8.96
CA GLN A 155 -8.18 15.05 -9.97
C GLN A 155 -7.46 14.67 -11.28
N PHE A 156 -7.77 13.47 -11.77
CA PHE A 156 -7.20 12.92 -13.00
C PHE A 156 -8.18 13.08 -14.16
N ASP A 157 -7.66 13.55 -15.29
CA ASP A 157 -8.33 13.52 -16.57
C ASP A 157 -7.65 12.52 -17.50
N PHE A 158 -8.47 11.75 -18.25
CA PHE A 158 -8.01 10.66 -19.09
C PHE A 158 -8.47 10.80 -20.52
N PHE A 159 -7.63 10.34 -21.44
CA PHE A 159 -8.02 9.97 -22.80
C PHE A 159 -7.87 8.46 -22.95
N GLY A 160 -9.00 7.73 -22.96
CA GLY A 160 -8.99 6.27 -22.77
C GLY A 160 -8.41 5.91 -21.40
N ASN A 161 -7.34 5.12 -21.39
CA ASN A 161 -6.61 4.73 -20.17
C ASN A 161 -5.31 5.53 -19.95
N ARG A 162 -5.06 6.56 -20.76
CA ARG A 162 -3.89 7.43 -20.63
C ARG A 162 -4.25 8.68 -19.85
N VAL A 163 -3.47 9.01 -18.84
CA VAL A 163 -3.63 10.27 -18.09
C VAL A 163 -3.34 11.44 -19.03
N ARG A 164 -4.29 12.35 -19.20
CA ARG A 164 -4.11 13.57 -19.97
C ARG A 164 -3.59 14.73 -19.13
N SER A 165 -4.15 14.86 -17.93
CA SER A 165 -3.71 15.85 -16.95
C SER A 165 -4.05 15.39 -15.55
N VAL A 166 -3.34 15.95 -14.58
CA VAL A 166 -3.63 15.85 -13.14
C VAL A 166 -3.76 17.27 -12.62
N THR A 167 -4.78 17.51 -11.80
CA THR A 167 -4.93 18.78 -11.08
C THR A 167 -4.71 18.49 -9.60
N GLU A 168 -3.77 19.20 -8.98
CA GLU A 168 -3.51 19.15 -7.55
C GLU A 168 -4.14 20.36 -6.87
N SER A 169 -5.05 20.11 -5.92
CA SER A 169 -5.75 21.14 -5.13
C SER A 169 -5.32 21.17 -3.66
N GLY A 170 -4.48 20.24 -3.23
CA GLY A 170 -3.88 20.17 -1.90
C GLY A 170 -2.57 20.97 -1.81
N ASP A 171 -1.51 20.31 -1.31
CA ASP A 171 -0.19 20.93 -1.16
C ASP A 171 0.70 20.63 -2.38
N ARG A 172 0.79 21.56 -3.31
CA ARG A 172 1.57 21.43 -4.55
C ARG A 172 3.08 21.33 -4.34
N THR A 173 3.56 21.51 -3.13
CA THR A 173 5.00 21.47 -2.79
C THR A 173 5.42 20.15 -2.15
N ARG A 174 4.43 19.33 -1.74
CA ARG A 174 4.64 18.02 -1.13
C ARG A 174 3.81 16.97 -1.88
N GLY A 175 4.15 15.70 -1.71
CA GLY A 175 3.44 14.61 -2.38
C GLY A 175 3.54 14.72 -3.91
N PHE A 176 2.44 14.95 -4.59
CA PHE A 176 2.40 15.20 -6.02
C PHE A 176 2.77 16.68 -6.32
N VAL A 177 4.06 16.92 -6.47
CA VAL A 177 4.56 18.27 -6.78
C VAL A 177 4.06 18.70 -8.16
N GLN A 178 3.42 19.89 -8.22
CA GLN A 178 2.89 20.46 -9.46
C GLN A 178 3.25 21.95 -9.56
N PRO A 179 3.63 22.47 -10.74
CA PRO A 179 3.89 23.89 -10.93
C PRO A 179 2.63 24.72 -10.66
N SER A 180 2.81 25.98 -10.29
CA SER A 180 1.70 26.93 -10.03
C SER A 180 0.80 27.12 -11.25
N VAL A 181 1.36 26.99 -12.45
CA VAL A 181 0.63 27.00 -13.73
C VAL A 181 0.99 25.71 -14.46
N PRO A 182 0.22 24.61 -14.26
CA PRO A 182 0.47 23.35 -14.95
C PRO A 182 0.12 23.47 -16.44
N ALA A 183 0.79 22.66 -17.25
CA ALA A 183 0.43 22.53 -18.66
C ALA A 183 -0.95 21.88 -18.81
N SER A 184 -1.69 22.26 -19.86
CA SER A 184 -3.01 21.68 -20.15
C SER A 184 -2.93 20.19 -20.55
N THR A 185 -1.81 19.78 -21.12
CA THR A 185 -1.50 18.41 -21.56
C THR A 185 -0.04 18.09 -21.25
N PRO A 186 0.33 17.89 -19.96
CA PRO A 186 1.73 17.72 -19.58
C PRO A 186 2.32 16.38 -20.04
N TYR A 187 1.48 15.37 -20.30
CA TYR A 187 1.91 14.01 -20.58
C TYR A 187 1.90 13.71 -22.08
N GLY A 188 3.04 13.28 -22.63
CA GLY A 188 3.15 12.75 -24.00
C GLY A 188 3.30 11.22 -23.96
N TYR A 189 2.74 10.55 -24.98
CA TYR A 189 2.77 9.09 -25.10
C TYR A 189 3.18 8.65 -26.50
N ASP A 190 3.92 7.55 -26.59
CA ASP A 190 4.19 6.90 -27.88
C ASP A 190 2.96 6.08 -28.37
N SER A 191 3.10 5.44 -29.54
CA SER A 191 2.05 4.62 -30.12
C SER A 191 1.68 3.40 -29.27
N ASN A 192 2.62 2.90 -28.46
CA ASN A 192 2.42 1.76 -27.56
C ASN A 192 1.77 2.16 -26.24
N GLY A 193 1.68 3.47 -25.95
CA GLY A 193 1.12 4.00 -24.72
C GLY A 193 2.15 4.23 -23.61
N ASN A 194 3.43 4.13 -23.91
CA ASN A 194 4.48 4.47 -22.96
C ASN A 194 4.60 5.99 -22.81
N LEU A 195 4.80 6.46 -21.57
CA LEU A 195 5.01 7.88 -21.28
C LEU A 195 6.35 8.34 -21.86
N ILE A 196 6.34 9.32 -22.75
CA ILE A 196 7.58 9.86 -23.38
C ILE A 196 7.91 11.27 -22.92
N SER A 197 7.01 11.98 -22.26
CA SER A 197 7.27 13.29 -21.67
C SER A 197 6.32 13.63 -20.53
N ASP A 198 6.79 14.43 -19.56
CA ASP A 198 6.00 15.06 -18.48
C ASP A 198 6.52 16.48 -18.28
N THR A 199 5.90 17.43 -18.95
CA THR A 199 6.38 18.82 -18.98
C THR A 199 6.17 19.52 -17.63
N ASP A 200 5.23 19.10 -16.82
CA ASP A 200 5.03 19.64 -15.46
C ASP A 200 6.19 19.28 -14.52
N ARG A 201 6.91 18.19 -14.80
CA ARG A 201 8.11 17.77 -14.08
C ARG A 201 9.41 18.03 -14.83
N GLY A 202 9.34 18.77 -15.94
CA GLY A 202 10.51 19.05 -16.76
C GLY A 202 11.07 17.84 -17.51
N ILE A 203 10.33 16.74 -17.60
CA ILE A 203 10.73 15.57 -18.39
C ILE A 203 10.41 15.84 -19.86
N THR A 204 11.46 16.01 -20.67
CA THR A 204 11.34 16.33 -22.10
C THR A 204 11.36 15.10 -22.99
N SER A 205 12.00 14.02 -22.54
CA SER A 205 12.05 12.75 -23.27
C SER A 205 12.23 11.58 -22.31
N VAL A 206 11.53 10.48 -22.60
CA VAL A 206 11.79 9.16 -22.02
C VAL A 206 12.00 8.19 -23.19
N LEU A 207 13.15 7.53 -23.22
CA LEU A 207 13.48 6.50 -24.19
C LEU A 207 13.36 5.12 -23.56
N TYR A 208 12.86 4.18 -24.34
CA TYR A 208 12.66 2.80 -23.92
C TYR A 208 13.55 1.86 -24.73
N ASP A 209 14.05 0.82 -24.10
CA ASP A 209 14.75 -0.26 -24.78
C ASP A 209 13.76 -1.20 -25.53
N PRO A 210 14.27 -2.15 -26.34
CA PRO A 210 13.41 -3.09 -27.06
C PRO A 210 12.54 -3.99 -26.17
N PHE A 211 12.82 -4.05 -24.85
CA PHE A 211 12.06 -4.81 -23.86
C PHE A 211 11.01 -3.96 -23.15
N GLY A 212 10.89 -2.66 -23.52
CA GLY A 212 9.94 -1.72 -22.91
C GLY A 212 10.40 -1.18 -21.54
N GLN A 213 11.68 -1.32 -21.20
CA GLN A 213 12.25 -0.72 -19.98
C GLN A 213 12.78 0.67 -20.27
N VAL A 214 12.68 1.57 -19.28
CA VAL A 214 13.22 2.93 -19.40
C VAL A 214 14.74 2.85 -19.55
N ALA A 215 15.27 3.31 -20.68
CA ALA A 215 16.68 3.36 -20.98
C ALA A 215 17.30 4.72 -20.65
N GLU A 216 16.56 5.83 -20.90
CA GLU A 216 17.05 7.18 -20.68
C GLU A 216 15.90 8.13 -20.34
N VAL A 217 16.15 9.09 -19.44
CA VAL A 217 15.24 10.20 -19.11
C VAL A 217 16.02 11.51 -19.29
N THR A 218 15.53 12.39 -20.18
CA THR A 218 16.06 13.73 -20.36
C THR A 218 15.16 14.74 -19.66
N MET A 219 15.76 15.65 -18.88
CA MET A 219 15.05 16.70 -18.16
C MET A 219 15.51 18.08 -18.62
N THR A 220 14.62 19.09 -18.53
CA THR A 220 15.03 20.50 -18.56
C THR A 220 15.87 20.80 -17.33
N GLY A 221 17.05 21.40 -17.53
CA GLY A 221 17.92 21.88 -16.44
C GLY A 221 17.35 23.10 -15.73
#